data_9c04d9c4bd7fc963ddf98bcb7a5517f5
#
_entry.id   9c04d9c4bd7fc963ddf98bcb7a5517f5
#
_cell.length_a   1.000
_cell.length_b   1.000
_cell.length_c   1.000
_cell.angle_alpha   90.00
_cell.angle_beta   90.00
_cell.angle_gamma   90.00
#
_symmetry.space_group_name_H-M   'P 1'
#
loop_
_entity.id
_entity.type
_entity.pdbx_description
1 polymer ?
#
loop_
_entity_poly.entity_id
_entity_poly.type
_entity_poly.pdbx_seq_one_letter_code
_entity_poly.pdbx_strand_id
1 'polypeptide(L)' 'IIAYDEEEETLYLVSEEAELTFYSLDGIYECSIEDPKDPVVCKGILKERYWNKAGRVMKFKIQNGFYKKVLN' A
#
# COMPACT_ATOMS: atom_id res chain seq x y z
N ILE A 1 -3.74 -0.53 -6.14
CA ILE A 1 -4.22 -1.58 -5.21
C ILE A 1 -4.77 -2.73 -6.02
N ILE A 2 -4.29 -3.92 -5.79
CA ILE A 2 -4.82 -5.12 -6.44
C ILE A 2 -5.66 -5.98 -5.49
N ALA A 3 -5.42 -5.87 -4.19
CA ALA A 3 -6.19 -6.61 -3.20
C ALA A 3 -5.99 -6.02 -1.81
N TYR A 4 -6.97 -6.23 -0.96
CA TYR A 4 -6.89 -5.90 0.44
C TYR A 4 -7.40 -7.09 1.25
N ASP A 5 -6.56 -7.61 2.14
CA ASP A 5 -6.93 -8.68 3.05
C ASP A 5 -7.29 -8.07 4.40
N GLU A 6 -8.56 -8.01 4.68
CA GLU A 6 -9.09 -7.36 5.87
C GLU A 6 -8.69 -8.09 7.16
N GLU A 7 -8.67 -9.42 7.14
CA GLU A 7 -8.30 -10.22 8.32
C GLU A 7 -6.84 -10.02 8.71
N GLU A 8 -5.96 -9.96 7.71
CA GLU A 8 -4.53 -9.78 7.92
C GLU A 8 -4.12 -8.31 7.93
N GLU A 9 -5.06 -7.41 7.67
CA GLU A 9 -4.80 -5.97 7.51
C GLU A 9 -3.66 -5.71 6.54
N THR A 10 -3.70 -6.40 5.40
CA THR A 10 -2.64 -6.39 4.40
C THR A 10 -3.14 -5.82 3.09
N LEU A 11 -2.37 -4.89 2.55
CA LEU A 11 -2.65 -4.22 1.29
C LEU A 11 -1.64 -4.69 0.24
N TYR A 12 -2.14 -5.11 -0.92
CA TYR A 12 -1.31 -5.54 -2.04
C TYR A 12 -1.33 -4.47 -3.13
N LEU A 13 -0.16 -3.96 -3.47
CA LEU A 13 0.00 -2.93 -4.49
C LEU A 13 0.89 -3.41 -5.62
N VAL A 14 0.65 -2.90 -6.81
CA VAL A 14 1.54 -3.13 -7.96
C VAL A 14 2.27 -1.83 -8.26
N SER A 15 3.60 -1.92 -8.38
CA SER A 15 4.42 -0.80 -8.82
C SER A 15 4.52 -0.84 -10.34
N GLU A 16 4.00 0.16 -11.01
CA GLU A 16 4.03 0.24 -12.48
C GLU A 16 5.31 0.86 -13.02
N GLU A 17 5.84 1.87 -12.36
CA GLU A 17 6.96 2.65 -12.86
C GLU A 17 8.26 2.46 -12.09
N ALA A 18 8.19 2.29 -10.77
CA ALA A 18 9.37 2.20 -9.93
C ALA A 18 9.81 0.76 -9.72
N GLU A 19 11.12 0.55 -9.69
CA GLU A 19 11.68 -0.75 -9.33
C GLU A 19 11.42 -1.04 -7.86
N LEU A 20 11.25 -2.33 -7.52
CA LEU A 20 10.97 -2.73 -6.14
C LEU A 20 12.09 -2.34 -5.18
N THR A 21 13.32 -2.24 -5.66
CA THR A 21 14.47 -1.86 -4.85
C THR A 21 14.43 -0.42 -4.34
N PHE A 22 13.57 0.42 -4.90
CA PHE A 22 13.36 1.78 -4.39
C PHE A 22 12.58 1.79 -3.08
N TYR A 23 11.95 0.66 -2.72
CA TYR A 23 11.18 0.54 -1.50
C TYR A 23 11.93 -0.35 -0.52
N SER A 24 12.14 0.15 0.69
CA SER A 24 12.88 -0.59 1.73
C SER A 24 11.96 -1.55 2.47
N LEU A 25 12.40 -2.80 2.63
CA LEU A 25 11.70 -3.76 3.49
C LEU A 25 11.70 -3.22 4.92
N ASP A 26 10.59 -3.42 5.61
CA ASP A 26 10.32 -2.88 6.95
C ASP A 26 10.27 -1.35 7.02
N GLY A 27 10.30 -0.68 5.87
CA GLY A 27 10.07 0.74 5.79
C GLY A 27 8.60 1.08 6.02
N ILE A 28 8.34 2.24 6.62
CA ILE A 28 6.99 2.73 6.85
C ILE A 28 6.62 3.70 5.73
N TYR A 29 5.49 3.42 5.08
CA TYR A 29 5.02 4.24 3.95
C TYR A 29 3.58 4.66 4.17
N GLU A 30 3.28 5.88 3.72
CA GLU A 30 1.91 6.35 3.68
C GLU A 30 1.32 6.01 2.32
N CYS A 31 0.16 5.38 2.33
CA CYS A 31 -0.56 5.03 1.12
C CYS A 31 -1.81 5.89 1.01
N SER A 32 -1.96 6.60 -0.10
CA SER A 32 -3.15 7.40 -0.38
C SER A 32 -4.00 6.68 -1.40
N ILE A 33 -5.29 6.54 -1.09
CA ILE A 33 -6.27 6.05 -2.05
C ILE A 33 -7.07 7.25 -2.51
N GLU A 34 -6.87 7.63 -3.77
CA GLU A 34 -7.51 8.81 -4.31
C GLU A 34 -8.88 8.47 -4.89
N ASP A 35 -9.89 8.61 -4.06
CA ASP A 35 -11.28 8.50 -4.46
C ASP A 35 -11.84 9.93 -4.46
N PRO A 36 -12.43 10.39 -5.57
CA PRO A 36 -12.98 11.76 -5.62
C PRO A 36 -14.01 12.06 -4.53
N LYS A 37 -14.72 11.04 -4.07
CA LYS A 37 -15.76 11.20 -3.05
C LYS A 37 -15.24 11.01 -1.64
N ASP A 38 -14.28 10.13 -1.45
CA ASP A 38 -13.85 9.73 -0.10
C ASP A 38 -12.37 9.35 -0.09
N PRO A 39 -11.47 10.33 -0.27
CA PRO A 39 -10.05 10.04 -0.24
C PRO A 39 -9.62 9.54 1.14
N VAL A 40 -8.90 8.44 1.17
CA VAL A 40 -8.42 7.85 2.41
C VAL A 40 -6.91 7.65 2.35
N VAL A 41 -6.28 7.65 3.51
CA VAL A 41 -4.87 7.34 3.65
C VAL A 41 -4.67 6.29 4.72
N CYS A 42 -3.57 5.58 4.62
CA CYS A 42 -3.17 4.63 5.65
C CYS A 42 -1.65 4.61 5.74
N LYS A 43 -1.13 4.16 6.87
CA LYS A 43 0.29 3.90 7.02
C LYS A 43 0.51 2.41 7.12
N GLY A 44 1.50 1.92 6.41
CA GLY A 44 1.81 0.51 6.39
C GLY A 44 3.31 0.26 6.37
N ILE A 45 3.67 -0.93 6.79
CA ILE A 45 5.05 -1.41 6.73
C ILE A 45 5.18 -2.33 5.54
N LEU A 46 6.20 -2.09 4.71
CA LEU A 46 6.48 -2.97 3.57
C LEU A 46 7.06 -4.28 4.08
N LYS A 47 6.30 -5.37 3.95
CA LYS A 47 6.68 -6.69 4.43
C LYS A 47 7.31 -7.56 3.37
N GLU A 48 6.80 -7.49 2.15
CA GLU A 48 7.30 -8.29 1.03
C GLU A 48 7.27 -7.49 -0.25
N ARG A 49 8.20 -7.81 -1.14
CA ARG A 49 8.23 -7.28 -2.50
C ARG A 49 8.64 -8.43 -3.41
N TYR A 50 7.88 -8.67 -4.47
CA TYR A 50 8.12 -9.81 -5.33
C TYR A 50 7.50 -9.60 -6.72
N TRP A 51 7.84 -10.48 -7.66
CA TRP A 51 7.27 -10.48 -8.99
C TRP A 51 6.27 -11.62 -9.13
N ASN A 52 5.18 -11.36 -9.82
CA ASN A 52 4.26 -12.40 -10.26
C ASN A 52 3.60 -11.97 -11.58
N LYS A 53 2.50 -12.66 -11.97
CA LYS A 53 1.80 -12.33 -13.21
C LYS A 53 1.21 -10.92 -13.25
N ALA A 54 0.94 -10.34 -12.10
CA ALA A 54 0.44 -8.97 -12.01
C ALA A 54 1.56 -7.93 -12.15
N GLY A 55 2.83 -8.33 -11.98
CA GLY A 55 3.98 -7.45 -12.10
C GLY A 55 4.78 -7.35 -10.80
N ARG A 56 5.25 -6.16 -10.50
CA ARG A 56 6.02 -5.87 -9.29
C ARG A 56 5.06 -5.65 -8.12
N VAL A 57 4.94 -6.64 -7.24
CA VAL A 57 3.97 -6.61 -6.15
C VAL A 57 4.64 -6.21 -4.84
N MET A 58 3.98 -5.34 -4.09
CA MET A 58 4.39 -4.95 -2.75
C MET A 58 3.28 -5.30 -1.77
N LYS A 59 3.68 -5.90 -0.65
CA LYS A 59 2.76 -6.29 0.42
C LYS A 59 3.00 -5.40 1.63
N PHE A 60 1.99 -4.61 1.98
CA PHE A 60 2.05 -3.71 3.13
C PHE A 60 1.14 -4.18 4.24
N LYS A 61 1.68 -4.26 5.45
CA LYS A 61 0.91 -4.48 6.66
C LYS A 61 0.42 -3.12 7.17
N ILE A 62 -0.88 -2.94 7.25
CA ILE A 62 -1.48 -1.68 7.71
C ILE A 62 -1.25 -1.53 9.21
N GLN A 63 -0.73 -0.39 9.64
CA GLN A 63 -0.48 -0.12 11.05
C GLN A 63 -1.65 0.55 11.76
N ASN A 64 -2.28 1.52 11.11
CA ASN A 64 -3.26 2.38 11.78
C ASN A 64 -4.65 2.32 11.15
N GLY A 65 -4.89 1.40 10.23
CA GLY A 65 -6.14 1.33 9.49
C GLY A 65 -6.31 2.53 8.56
N PHE A 66 -7.45 2.58 7.91
CA PHE A 66 -7.75 3.65 6.97
C PHE A 66 -8.38 4.83 7.68
N TYR A 67 -7.97 6.03 7.32
CA TYR A 67 -8.58 7.25 7.84
C TYR A 67 -8.74 8.27 6.72
N LYS A 68 -9.69 9.18 6.90
CA LYS A 68 -9.98 10.18 5.88
C LYS A 68 -8.87 11.22 5.82
N LYS A 69 -8.50 11.59 4.59
CA LYS A 69 -7.55 12.66 4.39
C LYS A 69 -8.23 13.99 4.69
N VAL A 70 -7.67 14.74 5.63
CA VAL A 70 -8.16 16.06 5.95
C VAL A 70 -7.57 17.06 4.95
N LEU A 71 -8.44 17.70 4.18
CA LEU A 71 -8.04 18.74 3.24
C LEU A 71 -8.17 20.09 3.94
N ASN A 72 -7.06 20.75 4.12
CA ASN A 72 -7.04 22.11 4.65
C ASN A 72 -7.05 23.10 3.50
#